data_8ed487f2b3138ca57b5d15825180609f
#
_entry.id   8ed487f2b3138ca57b5d15825180609f
#
_cell.length_a   1.000
_cell.length_b   1.000
_cell.length_c   1.000
_cell.angle_alpha   90.00
_cell.angle_beta   90.00
_cell.angle_gamma   90.00
#
_symmetry.space_group_name_H-M   'P 1'
#
loop_
_entity.id
_entity.type
_entity.pdbx_description
1 polymer ?
#
loop_
_entity_poly.entity_id
_entity_poly.type
_entity_poly.pdbx_seq_one_letter_code
_entity_poly.pdbx_strand_id
1 'polypeptide(L)'
;MPVIISLLIVVGVAAVCVAAFFGVRAYRHHKLARQLDQRSDDQVHYVFVINPSKPQADQRKRHIREFCEAKGLTQVDFIDTQLDKDGRVCALEALDRGSDVVVAVGGDG
;
A
#
# COMPACT_ATOMS: atom_id res chain seq x y z
N MET A 1 -21.29 46.40 -19.17
CA MET A 1 -21.81 45.69 -18.00
C MET A 1 -21.97 44.19 -18.21
N PRO A 2 -22.46 43.65 -19.35
CA PRO A 2 -22.59 42.18 -19.51
C PRO A 2 -21.27 41.43 -19.45
N VAL A 3 -20.16 42.05 -19.82
CA VAL A 3 -18.80 41.43 -19.80
C VAL A 3 -18.33 41.17 -18.34
N ILE A 4 -18.62 42.09 -17.43
CA ILE A 4 -18.24 41.93 -16.02
C ILE A 4 -19.03 40.80 -15.35
N ILE A 5 -20.32 40.72 -15.65
CA ILE A 5 -21.21 39.68 -15.14
C ILE A 5 -20.76 38.31 -15.67
N SER A 6 -20.44 38.22 -16.95
CA SER A 6 -19.93 37.00 -17.56
C SER A 6 -18.59 36.55 -16.95
N LEU A 7 -17.69 37.51 -16.69
CA LEU A 7 -16.41 37.23 -16.03
C LEU A 7 -16.61 36.70 -14.61
N LEU A 8 -17.50 37.30 -13.83
CA LEU A 8 -17.83 36.87 -12.47
C LEU A 8 -18.43 35.46 -12.45
N ILE A 9 -19.28 35.12 -13.40
CA ILE A 9 -19.86 33.79 -13.54
C ILE A 9 -18.78 32.75 -13.84
N VAL A 10 -17.86 33.04 -14.77
CA VAL A 10 -16.77 32.14 -15.14
C VAL A 10 -15.84 31.91 -13.94
N VAL A 11 -15.47 32.94 -13.22
CA VAL A 11 -14.63 32.83 -12.00
C VAL A 11 -15.33 32.01 -10.92
N GLY A 12 -16.62 32.24 -10.72
CA GLY A 12 -17.44 31.49 -9.75
C GLY A 12 -17.52 30.00 -10.09
N VAL A 13 -17.78 29.66 -11.35
CA VAL A 13 -17.84 28.27 -11.81
C VAL A 13 -16.47 27.59 -11.66
N ALA A 14 -15.40 28.26 -12.02
CA ALA A 14 -14.03 27.74 -11.86
C ALA A 14 -13.70 27.44 -10.39
N ALA A 15 -14.06 28.35 -9.48
CA ALA A 15 -13.85 28.17 -8.04
C ALA A 15 -14.62 26.97 -7.48
N VAL A 16 -15.88 26.78 -7.90
CA VAL A 16 -16.71 25.64 -7.50
C VAL A 16 -16.13 24.33 -8.03
N CYS A 17 -15.67 24.30 -9.29
CA CYS A 17 -15.04 23.10 -9.87
C CYS A 17 -13.76 22.70 -9.10
N VAL A 18 -12.91 23.66 -8.76
CA VAL A 18 -11.68 23.41 -7.97
C VAL A 18 -12.03 22.89 -6.59
N ALA A 19 -12.98 23.52 -5.90
CA ALA A 19 -13.42 23.07 -4.56
C ALA A 19 -14.00 21.65 -4.61
N ALA A 20 -14.83 21.34 -5.61
CA ALA A 20 -15.39 20.00 -5.79
C ALA A 20 -14.29 18.96 -6.06
N PHE A 21 -13.31 19.27 -6.89
CA PHE A 21 -12.18 18.39 -7.19
C PHE A 21 -11.39 18.06 -5.92
N PHE A 22 -11.01 19.07 -5.12
CA PHE A 22 -10.30 18.86 -3.86
C PHE A 22 -11.15 18.10 -2.84
N GLY A 23 -12.43 18.38 -2.75
CA GLY A 23 -13.36 17.68 -1.86
C GLY A 23 -13.47 16.19 -2.20
N VAL A 24 -13.62 15.84 -3.46
CA VAL A 24 -13.69 14.43 -3.92
C VAL A 24 -12.37 13.71 -3.63
N ARG A 25 -11.25 14.38 -3.88
CA ARG A 25 -9.93 13.79 -3.62
C ARG A 25 -9.72 13.52 -2.12
N ALA A 26 -10.04 14.47 -1.27
CA ALA A 26 -9.96 14.31 0.18
C ALA A 26 -10.90 13.20 0.67
N TYR A 27 -12.11 13.13 0.16
CA TYR A 27 -13.08 12.09 0.51
C TYR A 27 -12.57 10.69 0.14
N ARG A 28 -11.97 10.52 -1.03
CA ARG A 28 -11.38 9.24 -1.45
C ARG A 28 -10.25 8.80 -0.53
N HIS A 29 -9.37 9.72 -0.15
CA HIS A 29 -8.28 9.43 0.78
C HIS A 29 -8.81 9.02 2.16
N HIS A 30 -9.79 9.73 2.70
CA HIS A 30 -10.41 9.39 3.98
C HIS A 30 -11.12 8.04 3.94
N LYS A 31 -11.82 7.74 2.85
CA LYS A 31 -12.50 6.44 2.69
C LYS A 31 -11.51 5.29 2.68
N LEU A 32 -10.40 5.43 1.95
CA LEU A 32 -9.36 4.41 1.90
C LEU A 32 -8.71 4.21 3.27
N ALA A 33 -8.36 5.28 3.96
CA ALA A 33 -7.79 5.23 5.31
C ALA A 33 -8.74 4.56 6.30
N ARG A 34 -10.05 4.86 6.23
CA ARG A 34 -11.05 4.20 7.08
C ARG A 34 -11.19 2.71 6.79
N GLN A 35 -11.11 2.31 5.53
CA GLN A 35 -11.18 0.90 5.17
C GLN A 35 -9.99 0.11 5.72
N LEU A 36 -8.81 0.71 5.75
CA LEU A 36 -7.62 0.11 6.34
C LEU A 36 -7.73 0.05 7.87
N ASP A 37 -8.26 1.11 8.50
CA ASP A 37 -8.46 1.15 9.94
C ASP A 37 -9.55 0.18 10.44
N GLN A 38 -10.53 -0.13 9.60
CA GLN A 38 -11.61 -1.04 9.96
C GLN A 38 -11.25 -2.52 9.80
N ARG A 39 -10.15 -2.83 9.11
CA ARG A 39 -9.65 -4.19 9.04
C ARG A 39 -8.88 -4.51 10.31
N SER A 40 -9.28 -5.55 10.99
CA SER A 40 -8.48 -6.09 12.09
C SER A 40 -7.15 -6.61 11.52
N ASP A 41 -6.09 -6.52 12.29
CA ASP A 41 -4.75 -6.94 11.87
C ASP A 41 -4.70 -8.40 11.39
N ASP A 42 -5.60 -9.24 11.91
CA ASP A 42 -5.72 -10.64 11.49
C ASP A 42 -6.32 -10.82 10.09
N GLN A 43 -6.96 -9.79 9.53
CA GLN A 43 -7.53 -9.83 8.18
C GLN A 43 -6.60 -9.29 7.10
N VAL A 44 -5.50 -8.67 7.49
CA VAL A 44 -4.52 -8.13 6.54
C VAL A 44 -3.53 -9.22 6.15
N HIS A 45 -3.38 -9.44 4.85
CA HIS A 45 -2.44 -10.42 4.31
C HIS A 45 -1.09 -9.76 4.02
N TYR A 46 -0.07 -10.15 4.76
CA TYR A 46 1.31 -9.67 4.60
C TYR A 46 2.12 -10.70 3.84
N VAL A 47 2.87 -10.25 2.84
CA VAL A 47 3.85 -11.08 2.14
C VAL A 47 5.22 -10.44 2.27
N PHE A 48 6.17 -11.21 2.79
CA PHE A 48 7.57 -10.79 2.95
C PHE A 48 8.41 -11.41 1.84
N VAL A 49 9.07 -10.56 1.06
CA VAL A 49 9.98 -10.98 -0.01
C VAL A 49 11.40 -10.96 0.55
N ILE A 50 12.03 -12.11 0.59
CA ILE A 50 13.35 -12.32 1.20
C ILE A 50 14.32 -12.89 0.18
N ASN A 51 15.57 -12.39 0.18
CA ASN A 51 16.65 -13.01 -0.58
C ASN A 51 17.35 -14.06 0.30
N PRO A 52 17.17 -15.37 0.00
CA PRO A 52 17.71 -16.43 0.84
C PRO A 52 19.23 -16.56 0.77
N SER A 53 19.87 -15.93 -0.23
CA SER A 53 21.33 -15.96 -0.37
C SER A 53 22.04 -15.00 0.58
N LYS A 54 21.31 -14.07 1.20
CA LYS A 54 21.92 -13.13 2.17
C LYS A 54 22.26 -13.82 3.48
N PRO A 55 23.40 -13.45 4.12
CA PRO A 55 23.69 -13.95 5.47
C PRO A 55 22.56 -13.62 6.44
N GLN A 56 22.25 -14.54 7.32
CA GLN A 56 21.22 -14.37 8.34
C GLN A 56 19.78 -14.29 7.80
N ALA A 57 19.54 -14.69 6.54
CA ALA A 57 18.18 -14.69 5.97
C ALA A 57 17.22 -15.55 6.81
N ASP A 58 17.64 -16.74 7.20
CA ASP A 58 16.82 -17.66 8.03
C ASP A 58 16.52 -17.06 9.40
N GLN A 59 17.50 -16.38 10.00
CA GLN A 59 17.34 -15.73 11.30
C GLN A 59 16.33 -14.57 11.19
N ARG A 60 16.43 -13.76 10.13
CA ARG A 60 15.48 -12.66 9.89
C ARG A 60 14.06 -13.19 9.69
N LYS A 61 13.92 -14.26 8.91
CA LYS A 61 12.64 -14.92 8.67
C LYS A 61 11.99 -15.38 9.97
N ARG A 62 12.79 -15.98 10.85
CA ARG A 62 12.34 -16.42 12.18
C ARG A 62 11.90 -15.24 13.04
N HIS A 63 12.69 -14.17 13.09
CA HIS A 63 12.35 -12.95 13.83
C HIS A 63 11.05 -12.33 13.35
N ILE A 64 10.85 -12.28 12.02
CA ILE A 64 9.62 -11.75 11.43
C ILE A 64 8.42 -12.59 11.85
N ARG A 65 8.54 -13.92 11.82
CA ARG A 65 7.46 -14.81 12.26
C ARG A 65 7.11 -14.60 13.72
N GLU A 66 8.11 -14.54 14.58
CA GLU A 66 7.90 -14.30 16.02
C GLU A 66 7.23 -12.95 16.27
N PHE A 67 7.67 -11.91 15.56
CA PHE A 67 7.08 -10.59 15.66
C PHE A 67 5.62 -10.60 15.21
N CYS A 68 5.31 -11.24 14.09
CA CYS A 68 3.95 -11.32 13.57
C CYS A 68 3.04 -12.10 14.51
N GLU A 69 3.52 -13.22 15.07
CA GLU A 69 2.77 -14.00 16.05
C GLU A 69 2.49 -13.18 17.31
N ALA A 70 3.48 -12.43 17.80
CA ALA A 70 3.32 -11.55 18.96
C ALA A 70 2.30 -10.45 18.76
N LYS A 71 2.13 -9.99 17.49
CA LYS A 71 1.17 -8.95 17.11
C LYS A 71 -0.20 -9.51 16.69
N GLY A 72 -0.37 -10.84 16.70
CA GLY A 72 -1.62 -11.46 16.29
C GLY A 72 -1.88 -11.45 14.78
N LEU A 73 -0.83 -11.28 13.98
CA LEU A 73 -0.92 -11.32 12.52
C LEU A 73 -0.95 -12.78 12.06
N THR A 74 -2.08 -13.22 11.53
CA THR A 74 -2.29 -14.64 11.18
C THR A 74 -2.06 -14.92 9.69
N GLN A 75 -2.21 -13.92 8.82
CA GLN A 75 -2.05 -14.08 7.37
C GLN A 75 -0.69 -13.53 6.94
N VAL A 76 0.33 -14.35 7.10
CA VAL A 76 1.73 -13.99 6.78
C VAL A 76 2.32 -15.06 5.89
N ASP A 77 2.84 -14.66 4.73
CA ASP A 77 3.52 -15.52 3.79
C ASP A 77 4.91 -14.98 3.46
N PHE A 78 5.79 -15.87 3.01
CA PHE A 78 7.14 -15.52 2.61
C PHE A 78 7.37 -15.98 1.16
N ILE A 79 8.00 -15.14 0.36
CA ILE A 79 8.45 -15.48 -0.99
C ILE A 79 9.97 -15.27 -1.06
N ASP A 80 10.69 -16.30 -1.46
CA ASP A 80 12.13 -16.23 -1.64
C ASP A 80 12.47 -15.75 -3.04
N THR A 81 13.38 -14.77 -3.15
CA THR A 81 13.91 -14.35 -4.45
C THR A 81 14.86 -15.42 -5.00
N GLN A 82 15.00 -15.48 -6.32
CA GLN A 82 15.87 -16.39 -7.03
C GLN A 82 16.65 -15.62 -8.10
N LEU A 83 17.67 -16.22 -8.69
CA LEU A 83 18.47 -15.58 -9.74
C LEU A 83 17.61 -15.15 -10.95
N ASP A 84 16.63 -15.97 -11.31
CA ASP A 84 15.68 -15.73 -12.39
C ASP A 84 14.37 -15.06 -11.92
N LYS A 85 14.25 -14.78 -10.63
CA LYS A 85 13.04 -14.28 -10.00
C LYS A 85 13.42 -13.21 -8.98
N ASP A 86 13.55 -11.98 -9.45
CA ASP A 86 13.97 -10.84 -8.62
C ASP A 86 12.82 -10.35 -7.71
N GLY A 87 13.12 -9.33 -6.91
CA GLY A 87 12.14 -8.76 -5.98
C GLY A 87 10.89 -8.22 -6.65
N ARG A 88 11.01 -7.71 -7.88
CA ARG A 88 9.86 -7.20 -8.64
C ARG A 88 8.90 -8.33 -9.03
N VAL A 89 9.43 -9.43 -9.54
CA VAL A 89 8.63 -10.61 -9.90
C VAL A 89 7.96 -11.18 -8.66
N CYS A 90 8.69 -11.26 -7.55
CA CYS A 90 8.13 -11.72 -6.28
C CYS A 90 7.02 -10.80 -5.76
N ALA A 91 7.17 -9.50 -5.90
CA ALA A 91 6.12 -8.54 -5.52
C ALA A 91 4.86 -8.72 -6.38
N LEU A 92 5.00 -8.93 -7.68
CA LEU A 92 3.87 -9.19 -8.57
C LEU A 92 3.18 -10.51 -8.22
N GLU A 93 3.94 -11.55 -7.89
CA GLU A 93 3.40 -12.83 -7.42
C GLU A 93 2.61 -12.65 -6.11
N ALA A 94 3.13 -11.85 -5.19
CA ALA A 94 2.44 -11.54 -3.95
C ALA A 94 1.09 -10.86 -4.21
N LEU A 95 1.05 -9.92 -5.14
CA LEU A 95 -0.20 -9.26 -5.54
C LEU A 95 -1.19 -10.25 -6.15
N ASP A 96 -0.72 -11.17 -6.99
CA ASP A 96 -1.56 -12.22 -7.57
C ASP A 96 -2.15 -13.16 -6.52
N ARG A 97 -1.44 -13.36 -5.40
CA ARG A 97 -1.93 -14.14 -4.26
C ARG A 97 -2.94 -13.37 -3.39
N GLY A 98 -3.21 -12.12 -3.72
CA GLY A 98 -4.15 -11.29 -2.98
C GLY A 98 -3.57 -10.65 -1.73
N SER A 99 -2.26 -10.41 -1.68
CA SER A 99 -1.64 -9.73 -0.56
C SER A 99 -2.11 -8.28 -0.45
N ASP A 100 -2.31 -7.81 0.77
CA ASP A 100 -2.62 -6.42 1.06
C ASP A 100 -1.35 -5.57 1.23
N VAL A 101 -0.30 -6.18 1.79
CA VAL A 101 0.98 -5.52 2.05
C VAL A 101 2.11 -6.42 1.60
N VAL A 102 3.04 -5.87 0.84
CA VAL A 102 4.27 -6.55 0.42
C VAL A 102 5.46 -5.85 1.06
N VAL A 103 6.27 -6.59 1.78
CA VAL A 103 7.44 -6.06 2.49
C VAL A 103 8.71 -6.65 1.91
N ALA A 104 9.60 -5.81 1.42
CA ALA A 104 10.93 -6.23 0.99
C ALA A 104 11.87 -6.28 2.19
N VAL A 105 12.52 -7.42 2.38
CA VAL A 105 13.40 -7.65 3.53
C VAL A 105 14.84 -7.72 3.07
N GLY A 106 15.71 -6.96 3.72
CA GLY A 106 17.15 -6.99 3.43
C GLY A 106 17.53 -6.16 2.22
N GLY A 107 17.40 -4.86 2.33
CA GLY A 107 17.33 -3.89 1.25
C GLY A 107 18.60 -3.52 0.55
N ASP A 108 19.63 -4.12 0.38
CA ASP A 108 20.70 -3.68 -0.53
C ASP A 108 20.85 -4.64 -1.70
N GLY A 109 19.97 -4.45 -2.64
CA GLY A 109 20.03 -5.03 -3.97
C GLY A 109 20.15 -6.52 -4.07
#